data_eed51c0885c7cfedc2cccf687c2682e5
#
_entry.id   eed51c0885c7cfedc2cccf687c2682e5
#
_cell.length_a   1.000
_cell.length_b   1.000
_cell.length_c   1.000
_cell.angle_alpha   90.00
_cell.angle_beta   90.00
_cell.angle_gamma   90.00
#
_symmetry.space_group_name_H-M   'P 1'
#
loop_
_entity.id
_entity.type
_entity.pdbx_description
1 polymer ?
#
loop_
_entity_poly.entity_id
_entity_poly.type
_entity_poly.pdbx_seq_one_letter_code
_entity_poly.pdbx_strand_id
1 'polypeptide(L)'
;MSTATPAQNKSNDSIRYAIEAKYHFGIVVPHHTSMAYLINDYARGGEINIIRQRYKKDLWESYLNRPETGIGMWFSTFGRPDIYGEGIAIYPYINFRIFEWQKLSARYRVALGLGYASNPFDYEKNTYNTVFGSKLNAYVGFGVLLRYPIGNYFSLTSSFSLNHMSNGSSRKPNNGINTATLTFGAVYELNQFQEPTYHNTSPPPSKAREILATISAG
;
A
#
# COMPACT_ATOMS: atom_id res chain seq x y z
N MET A 1 43.79 7.57 40.18
CA MET A 1 42.33 7.69 40.03
C MET A 1 42.02 7.66 38.57
N SER A 2 41.52 6.55 38.05
CA SER A 2 41.18 6.39 36.64
C SER A 2 39.69 6.70 36.49
N THR A 3 39.36 7.81 35.80
CA THR A 3 37.97 8.18 35.49
C THR A 3 37.53 7.39 34.26
N ALA A 4 36.72 6.35 34.50
CA ALA A 4 36.03 5.64 33.42
C ALA A 4 35.00 6.56 32.77
N THR A 5 35.21 6.92 31.53
CA THR A 5 34.25 7.62 30.69
C THR A 5 33.07 6.67 30.45
N PRO A 6 31.80 7.09 30.69
CA PRO A 6 30.66 6.24 30.43
C PRO A 6 30.54 5.99 28.91
N ALA A 7 30.54 4.72 28.54
CA ALA A 7 30.30 4.31 27.16
C ALA A 7 28.94 4.88 26.72
N GLN A 8 28.97 5.78 25.74
CA GLN A 8 27.81 6.34 25.08
C GLN A 8 27.08 5.19 24.35
N ASN A 9 25.97 4.75 24.92
CA ASN A 9 25.13 3.72 24.36
C ASN A 9 24.52 4.27 23.06
N LYS A 10 25.21 4.08 21.92
CA LYS A 10 24.66 4.41 20.60
C LYS A 10 23.36 3.61 20.46
N SER A 11 22.22 4.27 20.54
CA SER A 11 20.95 3.69 20.16
C SER A 11 21.11 3.19 18.72
N ASN A 12 21.09 1.88 18.51
CA ASN A 12 21.12 1.28 17.19
C ASN A 12 19.79 1.57 16.48
N ASP A 13 19.65 2.79 15.96
CA ASP A 13 18.63 3.14 14.98
C ASP A 13 19.02 2.49 13.67
N SER A 14 18.48 1.33 13.37
CA SER A 14 18.69 0.68 12.09
C SER A 14 17.49 0.91 11.19
N ILE A 15 17.75 1.38 9.98
CA ILE A 15 16.72 1.61 8.95
C ILE A 15 16.98 0.64 7.81
N ARG A 16 15.95 -0.10 7.44
CA ARG A 16 15.93 -0.95 6.25
C ARG A 16 15.32 -0.18 5.10
N TYR A 17 15.98 -0.22 3.94
CA TYR A 17 15.45 0.26 2.67
C TYR A 17 15.41 -0.87 1.66
N ALA A 18 14.32 -0.91 0.89
CA ALA A 18 14.16 -1.88 -0.19
C ALA A 18 13.37 -1.28 -1.35
N ILE A 19 13.51 -1.88 -2.53
CA ILE A 19 12.70 -1.59 -3.71
C ILE A 19 11.89 -2.83 -4.02
N GLU A 20 10.60 -2.65 -4.28
CA GLU A 20 9.67 -3.70 -4.71
C GLU A 20 9.16 -3.39 -6.11
N ALA A 21 9.21 -4.39 -7.00
CA ALA A 21 8.57 -4.34 -8.30
C ALA A 21 7.54 -5.46 -8.40
N LYS A 22 6.33 -5.12 -8.85
CA LYS A 22 5.21 -6.07 -8.96
C LYS A 22 4.50 -5.92 -10.30
N TYR A 23 3.99 -7.02 -10.80
CA TYR A 23 2.99 -7.10 -11.85
C TYR A 23 1.65 -7.46 -11.22
N HIS A 24 0.56 -6.85 -11.67
CA HIS A 24 -0.78 -7.21 -11.24
C HIS A 24 -1.69 -7.54 -12.42
N PHE A 25 -2.62 -8.45 -12.13
CA PHE A 25 -3.67 -8.89 -13.02
C PHE A 25 -4.95 -9.07 -12.22
N GLY A 26 -6.09 -8.66 -12.77
CA GLY A 26 -7.37 -8.80 -12.09
C GLY A 26 -8.53 -8.23 -12.87
N ILE A 27 -9.56 -7.83 -12.17
CA ILE A 27 -10.82 -7.37 -12.75
C ILE A 27 -11.12 -5.94 -12.32
N VAL A 28 -11.83 -5.23 -13.17
CA VAL A 28 -12.57 -4.03 -12.78
C VAL A 28 -13.87 -4.48 -12.12
N VAL A 29 -14.16 -3.96 -10.93
CA VAL A 29 -15.38 -4.27 -10.17
C VAL A 29 -16.43 -3.20 -10.50
N PRO A 30 -17.40 -3.49 -11.38
CA PRO A 30 -18.43 -2.51 -11.73
C PRO A 30 -19.39 -2.34 -10.56
N HIS A 31 -19.71 -1.11 -10.21
CA HIS A 31 -20.73 -0.77 -9.21
C HIS A 31 -21.95 -0.06 -9.81
N HIS A 32 -21.98 0.07 -11.16
CA HIS A 32 -23.12 0.51 -11.95
C HIS A 32 -23.32 -0.40 -13.15
N THR A 33 -24.58 -0.67 -13.53
CA THR A 33 -24.94 -1.54 -14.65
C THR A 33 -24.32 -1.06 -15.96
N SER A 34 -24.28 0.25 -16.21
CA SER A 34 -23.67 0.85 -17.41
C SER A 34 -22.17 0.54 -17.53
N MET A 35 -21.44 0.46 -16.42
CA MET A 35 -20.03 0.08 -16.44
C MET A 35 -19.84 -1.40 -16.79
N ALA A 36 -20.73 -2.27 -16.28
CA ALA A 36 -20.61 -3.72 -16.50
C ALA A 36 -20.68 -4.09 -17.99
N TYR A 37 -21.49 -3.38 -18.78
CA TYR A 37 -21.59 -3.62 -20.23
C TYR A 37 -20.38 -3.11 -21.02
N LEU A 38 -19.64 -2.16 -20.46
CA LEU A 38 -18.50 -1.56 -21.15
C LEU A 38 -17.18 -2.27 -20.86
N ILE A 39 -17.06 -2.99 -19.74
CA ILE A 39 -15.85 -3.72 -19.37
C ILE A 39 -15.80 -5.01 -20.17
N ASN A 40 -14.75 -5.17 -21.00
CA ASN A 40 -14.57 -6.33 -21.87
C ASN A 40 -13.20 -7.00 -21.75
N ASP A 41 -12.32 -6.50 -20.88
CA ASP A 41 -10.99 -7.05 -20.62
C ASP A 41 -10.63 -6.94 -19.13
N TYR A 42 -9.47 -7.47 -18.77
CA TYR A 42 -8.94 -7.46 -17.42
C TYR A 42 -8.17 -6.17 -17.10
N ALA A 43 -8.08 -5.84 -15.81
CA ALA A 43 -7.14 -4.84 -15.32
C ALA A 43 -5.73 -5.47 -15.25
N ARG A 44 -4.76 -4.80 -15.86
CA ARG A 44 -3.36 -5.26 -15.91
C ARG A 44 -2.43 -4.08 -15.71
N GLY A 45 -1.31 -4.32 -15.04
CA GLY A 45 -0.34 -3.27 -14.86
C GLY A 45 0.81 -3.66 -13.96
N GLY A 46 1.46 -2.65 -13.39
CA GLY A 46 2.63 -2.83 -12.55
C GLY A 46 2.68 -1.81 -11.42
N GLU A 47 3.56 -2.09 -10.50
CA GLU A 47 3.75 -1.27 -9.32
C GLU A 47 5.22 -1.28 -8.93
N ILE A 48 5.78 -0.11 -8.62
CA ILE A 48 7.12 0.05 -8.05
C ILE A 48 6.97 0.76 -6.73
N ASN A 49 7.61 0.21 -5.70
CA ASN A 49 7.55 0.74 -4.34
C ASN A 49 8.96 0.94 -3.78
N ILE A 50 9.17 2.03 -3.09
CA ILE A 50 10.31 2.24 -2.20
C ILE A 50 9.82 1.97 -0.79
N ILE A 51 10.43 1.01 -0.11
CA ILE A 51 10.08 0.56 1.23
C ILE A 51 11.07 1.14 2.22
N ARG A 52 10.57 1.66 3.33
CA ARG A 52 11.35 2.07 4.49
C ARG A 52 10.77 1.40 5.72
N GLN A 53 11.61 0.72 6.49
CA GLN A 53 11.26 0.17 7.78
C GLN A 53 12.27 0.61 8.83
N ARG A 54 11.78 1.18 9.93
CA ARG A 54 12.62 1.66 11.02
C ARG A 54 12.51 0.71 12.20
N TYR A 55 13.67 0.45 12.80
CA TYR A 55 13.80 -0.40 13.97
C TYR A 55 14.33 0.44 15.14
N LYS A 56 13.48 1.26 15.71
CA LYS A 56 13.76 2.05 16.91
C LYS A 56 12.88 1.57 18.07
N LYS A 57 13.35 1.75 19.30
CA LYS A 57 12.57 1.48 20.51
C LYS A 57 11.46 2.53 20.78
N ASP A 58 11.00 3.26 19.78
CA ASP A 58 9.92 4.22 19.97
C ASP A 58 8.59 3.49 20.22
N LEU A 59 7.84 4.01 21.16
CA LEU A 59 6.62 3.37 21.67
C LEU A 59 5.61 3.04 20.57
N TRP A 60 5.33 3.97 19.64
CA TRP A 60 4.30 3.77 18.61
C TRP A 60 4.66 2.68 17.58
N GLU A 61 5.95 2.57 17.19
CA GLU A 61 6.40 1.53 16.25
C GLU A 61 6.29 0.13 16.87
N SER A 62 6.53 0.03 18.17
CA SER A 62 6.35 -1.22 18.93
C SER A 62 4.88 -1.61 19.01
N TYR A 63 3.98 -0.66 19.25
CA TYR A 63 2.53 -0.90 19.32
C TYR A 63 1.95 -1.38 17.99
N LEU A 64 2.41 -0.81 16.89
CA LEU A 64 1.95 -1.16 15.54
C LEU A 64 2.75 -2.32 14.92
N ASN A 65 3.52 -3.06 15.73
CA ASN A 65 4.31 -4.21 15.30
C ASN A 65 5.28 -3.87 14.15
N ARG A 66 5.95 -2.70 14.25
CA ARG A 66 6.96 -2.20 13.33
C ARG A 66 6.47 -2.15 11.88
N PRO A 67 5.59 -1.22 11.55
CA PRO A 67 5.07 -1.09 10.20
C PRO A 67 6.17 -0.69 9.20
N GLU A 68 6.02 -1.12 7.97
CA GLU A 68 6.77 -0.58 6.85
C GLU A 68 6.03 0.64 6.31
N THR A 69 6.76 1.69 5.98
CA THR A 69 6.24 2.87 5.26
C THR A 69 6.92 2.97 3.91
N GLY A 70 6.30 3.64 2.96
CA GLY A 70 6.91 3.81 1.65
C GLY A 70 6.15 4.75 0.74
N ILE A 71 6.70 4.91 -0.45
CA ILE A 71 6.08 5.59 -1.58
C ILE A 71 5.99 4.60 -2.72
N GLY A 72 4.81 4.51 -3.33
CA GLY A 72 4.53 3.64 -4.46
C GLY A 72 4.12 4.44 -5.70
N MET A 73 4.40 3.87 -6.85
CA MET A 73 3.87 4.25 -8.15
C MET A 73 3.16 3.03 -8.74
N TRP A 74 1.91 3.22 -9.12
CA TRP A 74 1.05 2.19 -9.68
C TRP A 74 0.59 2.61 -11.07
N PHE A 75 0.56 1.66 -12.00
CA PHE A 75 0.05 1.80 -13.36
C PHE A 75 -0.92 0.68 -13.65
N SER A 76 -2.07 0.96 -14.27
CA SER A 76 -3.05 -0.07 -14.65
C SER A 76 -3.90 0.34 -15.85
N THR A 77 -4.28 -0.65 -16.66
CA THR A 77 -5.43 -0.57 -17.53
C THR A 77 -6.72 -0.82 -16.76
N PHE A 78 -7.87 -0.41 -17.33
CA PHE A 78 -9.17 -0.48 -16.64
C PHE A 78 -10.19 -1.36 -17.38
N GLY A 79 -9.73 -2.40 -18.06
CA GLY A 79 -10.62 -3.35 -18.73
C GLY A 79 -11.33 -2.85 -19.98
N ARG A 80 -11.13 -1.57 -20.36
CA ARG A 80 -11.61 -0.94 -21.59
C ARG A 80 -10.76 0.29 -21.91
N PRO A 81 -9.57 0.12 -22.52
CA PRO A 81 -8.61 1.22 -22.72
C PRO A 81 -9.10 2.34 -23.63
N ASP A 82 -9.92 2.01 -24.63
CA ASP A 82 -10.52 2.99 -25.56
C ASP A 82 -11.50 3.96 -24.88
N ILE A 83 -12.16 3.52 -23.78
CA ILE A 83 -13.10 4.34 -23.02
C ILE A 83 -12.46 4.86 -21.73
N TYR A 84 -11.96 3.95 -20.86
CA TYR A 84 -11.47 4.31 -19.54
C TYR A 84 -10.01 4.74 -19.53
N GLY A 85 -9.27 4.42 -20.61
CA GLY A 85 -7.85 4.70 -20.70
C GLY A 85 -7.02 3.87 -19.74
N GLU A 86 -5.96 4.49 -19.26
CA GLU A 86 -5.00 3.95 -18.30
C GLU A 86 -4.91 4.86 -17.10
N GLY A 87 -4.53 4.30 -15.96
CA GLY A 87 -4.32 5.02 -14.71
C GLY A 87 -2.88 4.93 -14.24
N ILE A 88 -2.38 6.06 -13.72
CA ILE A 88 -1.13 6.12 -12.97
C ILE A 88 -1.46 6.72 -11.62
N ALA A 89 -0.89 6.16 -10.54
CA ALA A 89 -1.04 6.75 -9.21
C ALA A 89 0.32 6.82 -8.50
N ILE A 90 0.51 7.88 -7.71
CA ILE A 90 1.64 8.03 -6.78
C ILE A 90 1.04 8.18 -5.40
N TYR A 91 1.53 7.39 -4.45
CA TYR A 91 0.95 7.34 -3.12
C TYR A 91 1.98 6.96 -2.03
N PRO A 92 1.94 7.61 -0.89
CA PRO A 92 2.47 7.05 0.35
C PRO A 92 1.62 5.89 0.81
N TYR A 93 2.25 4.93 1.48
CA TYR A 93 1.57 3.78 2.06
C TYR A 93 2.18 3.35 3.38
N ILE A 94 1.41 2.57 4.12
CA ILE A 94 1.84 1.89 5.33
C ILE A 94 1.42 0.41 5.24
N ASN A 95 2.37 -0.49 5.55
CA ASN A 95 2.14 -1.92 5.66
C ASN A 95 2.21 -2.31 7.13
N PHE A 96 1.12 -2.82 7.67
CA PHE A 96 1.06 -3.34 9.03
C PHE A 96 1.27 -4.85 9.02
N ARG A 97 2.08 -5.35 9.94
CA ARG A 97 2.33 -6.79 10.10
C ARG A 97 1.11 -7.46 10.70
N ILE A 98 0.60 -8.52 10.03
CA ILE A 98 -0.47 -9.37 10.54
C ILE A 98 0.15 -10.50 11.36
N PHE A 99 1.02 -11.30 10.72
CA PHE A 99 1.76 -12.39 11.35
C PHE A 99 3.10 -12.62 10.64
N GLU A 100 3.95 -13.38 11.32
CA GLU A 100 5.20 -13.92 10.80
C GLU A 100 5.31 -15.37 11.27
N TRP A 101 5.48 -16.29 10.32
CA TRP A 101 5.64 -17.70 10.58
C TRP A 101 6.82 -18.23 9.79
N GLN A 102 7.88 -18.64 10.53
CA GLN A 102 9.16 -19.01 9.94
C GLN A 102 9.70 -17.90 9.03
N LYS A 103 9.75 -18.14 7.71
CA LYS A 103 10.18 -17.17 6.69
C LYS A 103 9.03 -16.40 6.04
N LEU A 104 7.79 -16.85 6.22
CA LEU A 104 6.63 -16.22 5.61
C LEU A 104 6.12 -15.09 6.49
N SER A 105 5.97 -13.90 5.92
CA SER A 105 5.32 -12.78 6.59
C SER A 105 4.07 -12.34 5.85
N ALA A 106 3.00 -12.03 6.60
CA ALA A 106 1.79 -11.43 6.08
C ALA A 106 1.63 -10.01 6.61
N ARG A 107 1.22 -9.11 5.71
CA ARG A 107 0.97 -7.70 6.01
C ARG A 107 -0.30 -7.23 5.32
N TYR A 108 -0.96 -6.20 5.89
CA TYR A 108 -1.97 -5.46 5.16
C TYR A 108 -1.46 -4.05 4.85
N ARG A 109 -1.80 -3.56 3.66
CA ARG A 109 -1.42 -2.25 3.15
C ARG A 109 -2.61 -1.31 3.16
N VAL A 110 -2.35 -0.07 3.55
CA VAL A 110 -3.23 1.08 3.32
C VAL A 110 -2.44 2.12 2.54
N ALA A 111 -3.01 2.60 1.44
CA ALA A 111 -2.43 3.60 0.57
C ALA A 111 -3.44 4.69 0.26
N LEU A 112 -2.99 5.93 0.21
CA LEU A 112 -3.79 7.09 -0.20
C LEU A 112 -2.89 8.03 -1.01
N GLY A 113 -3.35 8.47 -2.18
CA GLY A 113 -2.53 9.31 -3.02
C GLY A 113 -3.28 10.00 -4.15
N LEU A 114 -2.52 10.39 -5.15
CA LEU A 114 -3.01 11.07 -6.35
C LEU A 114 -2.94 10.11 -7.54
N GLY A 115 -4.03 10.08 -8.30
CA GLY A 115 -4.16 9.30 -9.51
C GLY A 115 -4.35 10.21 -10.75
N TYR A 116 -3.83 9.76 -11.86
CA TYR A 116 -4.02 10.36 -13.18
C TYR A 116 -4.73 9.37 -14.09
N ALA A 117 -5.84 9.78 -14.72
CA ALA A 117 -6.57 9.02 -15.73
C ALA A 117 -6.27 9.61 -17.11
N SER A 118 -5.80 8.78 -18.03
CA SER A 118 -5.36 9.23 -19.37
C SER A 118 -6.50 9.71 -20.26
N ASN A 119 -7.68 9.08 -20.16
CA ASN A 119 -8.82 9.29 -21.06
C ASN A 119 -10.11 9.63 -20.30
N PRO A 120 -10.25 10.84 -19.70
CA PRO A 120 -11.45 11.23 -18.96
C PRO A 120 -12.64 11.44 -19.90
N PHE A 121 -13.82 11.68 -19.33
CA PHE A 121 -15.04 12.07 -20.06
C PHE A 121 -14.80 13.32 -20.90
N ASP A 122 -15.28 13.24 -22.13
CA ASP A 122 -15.30 14.36 -23.10
C ASP A 122 -16.62 14.32 -23.86
N TYR A 123 -17.28 15.47 -24.01
CA TYR A 123 -18.60 15.58 -24.69
C TYR A 123 -18.57 15.23 -26.17
N GLU A 124 -17.42 15.36 -26.82
CA GLU A 124 -17.30 15.10 -28.24
C GLU A 124 -16.61 13.77 -28.55
N LYS A 125 -15.60 13.40 -27.72
CA LYS A 125 -14.66 12.31 -28.04
C LYS A 125 -14.84 11.07 -27.16
N ASN A 126 -15.38 11.22 -25.94
CA ASN A 126 -15.46 10.11 -24.98
C ASN A 126 -16.68 10.20 -24.03
N THR A 127 -17.87 10.21 -24.61
CA THR A 127 -19.14 10.34 -23.88
C THR A 127 -19.49 9.10 -23.05
N TYR A 128 -18.91 7.94 -23.38
CA TYR A 128 -19.14 6.69 -22.66
C TYR A 128 -18.39 6.59 -21.34
N ASN A 129 -17.37 7.44 -21.11
CA ASN A 129 -16.65 7.40 -19.85
C ASN A 129 -17.41 8.10 -18.74
N THR A 130 -18.26 7.36 -18.04
CA THR A 130 -18.98 7.85 -16.87
C THR A 130 -18.18 7.77 -15.57
N VAL A 131 -16.93 7.28 -15.63
CA VAL A 131 -16.08 6.97 -14.49
C VAL A 131 -15.23 8.17 -14.08
N PHE A 132 -14.53 8.77 -15.04
CA PHE A 132 -13.58 9.85 -14.79
C PHE A 132 -14.04 11.14 -15.45
N GLY A 133 -14.50 12.12 -14.68
CA GLY A 133 -14.80 13.47 -15.19
C GLY A 133 -13.57 14.37 -15.30
N SER A 134 -12.42 13.96 -14.78
CA SER A 134 -11.17 14.71 -14.79
C SER A 134 -9.95 13.79 -14.89
N LYS A 135 -8.83 14.35 -15.37
CA LYS A 135 -7.56 13.63 -15.40
C LYS A 135 -7.00 13.39 -14.01
N LEU A 136 -7.12 14.37 -13.11
CA LEU A 136 -6.64 14.26 -11.73
C LEU A 136 -7.73 13.64 -10.85
N ASN A 137 -7.32 12.65 -10.05
CA ASN A 137 -8.19 11.86 -9.16
C ASN A 137 -7.48 11.59 -7.83
N ALA A 138 -8.23 11.26 -6.80
CA ALA A 138 -7.70 10.59 -5.62
C ALA A 138 -7.49 9.10 -5.91
N TYR A 139 -6.48 8.52 -5.31
CA TYR A 139 -6.21 7.08 -5.31
C TYR A 139 -6.27 6.53 -3.89
N VAL A 140 -6.98 5.42 -3.71
CA VAL A 140 -7.05 4.68 -2.45
C VAL A 140 -6.73 3.22 -2.75
N GLY A 141 -5.79 2.64 -1.99
CA GLY A 141 -5.39 1.24 -2.13
C GLY A 141 -5.44 0.50 -0.80
N PHE A 142 -6.00 -0.71 -0.84
CA PHE A 142 -5.95 -1.68 0.25
C PHE A 142 -5.42 -3.01 -0.28
N GLY A 143 -4.63 -3.73 0.52
CA GLY A 143 -4.12 -5.02 0.10
C GLY A 143 -3.67 -5.89 1.26
N VAL A 144 -3.71 -7.21 1.04
CA VAL A 144 -3.05 -8.19 1.91
C VAL A 144 -1.87 -8.76 1.16
N LEU A 145 -0.69 -8.67 1.75
CA LEU A 145 0.59 -9.02 1.15
C LEU A 145 1.20 -10.21 1.89
N LEU A 146 1.73 -11.14 1.11
CA LEU A 146 2.61 -12.21 1.57
C LEU A 146 4.03 -11.93 1.07
N ARG A 147 5.03 -12.13 1.91
CA ARG A 147 6.44 -12.01 1.55
C ARG A 147 7.21 -13.23 2.04
N TYR A 148 8.05 -13.78 1.16
CA TYR A 148 8.92 -14.91 1.44
C TYR A 148 10.36 -14.59 1.01
N PRO A 149 11.33 -14.45 1.94
CA PRO A 149 12.72 -14.20 1.61
C PRO A 149 13.37 -15.44 0.96
N ILE A 150 14.08 -15.23 -0.15
CA ILE A 150 14.82 -16.26 -0.90
C ILE A 150 16.34 -16.07 -0.81
N GLY A 151 16.80 -15.36 0.16
CA GLY A 151 18.21 -15.06 0.41
C GLY A 151 18.35 -13.81 1.25
N ASN A 152 19.54 -13.22 1.23
CA ASN A 152 19.84 -12.05 2.05
C ASN A 152 19.36 -10.73 1.43
N TYR A 153 19.17 -10.72 0.11
CA TYR A 153 18.81 -9.50 -0.64
C TYR A 153 17.49 -9.58 -1.37
N PHE A 154 16.92 -10.76 -1.58
CA PHE A 154 15.71 -10.95 -2.36
C PHE A 154 14.59 -11.58 -1.56
N SER A 155 13.38 -11.11 -1.80
CA SER A 155 12.15 -11.74 -1.34
C SER A 155 11.15 -11.81 -2.48
N LEU A 156 10.37 -12.87 -2.55
CA LEU A 156 9.17 -12.95 -3.39
C LEU A 156 8.00 -12.33 -2.65
N THR A 157 7.13 -11.67 -3.41
CA THR A 157 5.89 -11.12 -2.88
C THR A 157 4.69 -11.56 -3.72
N SER A 158 3.57 -11.76 -3.03
CA SER A 158 2.27 -11.94 -3.64
C SER A 158 1.26 -11.12 -2.84
N SER A 159 0.25 -10.53 -3.49
CA SER A 159 -0.81 -9.84 -2.77
C SER A 159 -2.15 -9.88 -3.50
N PHE A 160 -3.22 -9.76 -2.71
CA PHE A 160 -4.54 -9.38 -3.20
C PHE A 160 -4.74 -7.91 -2.87
N SER A 161 -5.14 -7.10 -3.86
CA SER A 161 -5.30 -5.65 -3.72
C SER A 161 -6.62 -5.18 -4.27
N LEU A 162 -7.23 -4.23 -3.56
CA LEU A 162 -8.39 -3.46 -3.97
C LEU A 162 -7.94 -2.01 -4.15
N ASN A 163 -8.17 -1.45 -5.33
CA ASN A 163 -7.77 -0.09 -5.64
C ASN A 163 -8.98 0.70 -6.12
N HIS A 164 -9.07 1.94 -5.72
CA HIS A 164 -10.12 2.88 -6.11
C HIS A 164 -9.51 4.18 -6.63
N MET A 165 -10.06 4.70 -7.74
CA MET A 165 -9.74 6.03 -8.24
C MET A 165 -11.03 6.81 -8.51
N SER A 166 -11.11 8.05 -8.01
CA SER A 166 -12.19 8.99 -8.28
C SER A 166 -11.76 10.43 -7.96
N ASN A 167 -12.46 11.41 -8.52
CA ASN A 167 -12.18 12.82 -8.25
C ASN A 167 -13.02 13.42 -7.10
N GLY A 168 -13.70 12.60 -6.29
CA GLY A 168 -14.54 13.06 -5.18
C GLY A 168 -15.73 13.92 -5.63
N SER A 169 -16.21 13.74 -6.85
CA SER A 169 -17.28 14.55 -7.47
C SER A 169 -16.93 16.02 -7.70
N SER A 170 -15.64 16.38 -7.71
CA SER A 170 -15.21 17.73 -8.08
C SER A 170 -15.53 18.07 -9.54
N ARG A 171 -15.66 17.07 -10.40
CA ARG A 171 -16.10 17.18 -11.79
C ARG A 171 -16.92 15.97 -12.21
N LYS A 172 -18.07 16.19 -12.80
CA LYS A 172 -18.97 15.12 -13.33
C LYS A 172 -18.57 14.76 -14.77
N PRO A 173 -18.83 13.49 -15.18
CA PRO A 173 -19.28 12.36 -14.36
C PRO A 173 -18.18 11.88 -13.42
N ASN A 174 -18.53 11.20 -12.32
CA ASN A 174 -17.58 10.64 -11.39
C ASN A 174 -18.15 9.41 -10.67
N ASN A 175 -18.30 8.32 -11.38
CA ASN A 175 -18.64 7.07 -10.75
C ASN A 175 -17.44 6.46 -10.04
N GLY A 176 -16.20 6.87 -10.44
CA GLY A 176 -14.97 6.25 -9.96
C GLY A 176 -14.77 4.83 -10.51
N ILE A 177 -13.58 4.27 -10.32
CA ILE A 177 -13.27 2.91 -10.74
C ILE A 177 -12.70 2.11 -9.59
N ASN A 178 -13.13 0.86 -9.47
CA ASN A 178 -12.60 -0.10 -8.51
C ASN A 178 -11.93 -1.24 -9.28
N THR A 179 -10.75 -1.66 -8.82
CA THR A 179 -10.09 -2.86 -9.33
C THR A 179 -9.79 -3.82 -8.20
N ALA A 180 -9.97 -5.11 -8.46
CA ALA A 180 -9.55 -6.21 -7.59
C ALA A 180 -8.47 -7.02 -8.33
N THR A 181 -7.26 -7.07 -7.78
CA THR A 181 -6.10 -7.61 -8.48
C THR A 181 -5.30 -8.58 -7.61
N LEU A 182 -4.78 -9.62 -8.24
CA LEU A 182 -3.68 -10.42 -7.70
C LEU A 182 -2.36 -9.83 -8.21
N THR A 183 -1.38 -9.76 -7.34
CA THR A 183 -0.05 -9.24 -7.68
C THR A 183 1.03 -10.25 -7.36
N PHE A 184 2.08 -10.27 -8.18
CA PHE A 184 3.29 -11.05 -7.97
C PHE A 184 4.48 -10.16 -8.21
N GLY A 185 5.51 -10.29 -7.38
CA GLY A 185 6.67 -9.44 -7.49
C GLY A 185 7.86 -9.90 -6.67
N ALA A 186 8.86 -9.04 -6.67
CA ALA A 186 10.07 -9.23 -5.90
C ALA A 186 10.48 -7.95 -5.18
N VAL A 187 11.08 -8.15 -4.02
CA VAL A 187 11.73 -7.09 -3.21
C VAL A 187 13.22 -7.28 -3.30
N TYR A 188 13.94 -6.20 -3.53
CA TYR A 188 15.40 -6.12 -3.42
C TYR A 188 15.78 -5.23 -2.23
N GLU A 189 16.54 -5.81 -1.31
CA GLU A 189 17.04 -5.10 -0.12
C GLU A 189 18.26 -4.25 -0.50
N LEU A 190 18.18 -2.94 -0.26
CA LEU A 190 19.25 -2.00 -0.59
C LEU A 190 20.39 -2.02 0.44
N ASN A 191 20.10 -2.47 1.66
CA ASN A 191 21.08 -2.60 2.71
C ASN A 191 20.86 -3.92 3.48
N GLN A 192 21.96 -4.56 3.88
CA GLN A 192 21.89 -5.70 4.79
C GLN A 192 21.34 -5.23 6.13
N PHE A 193 20.28 -5.84 6.54
CA PHE A 193 19.63 -5.55 7.79
C PHE A 193 19.55 -6.83 8.63
N GLN A 194 20.10 -6.80 9.82
CA GLN A 194 19.82 -7.82 10.84
C GLN A 194 18.76 -7.27 11.78
N GLU A 195 17.62 -7.95 11.83
CA GLU A 195 16.56 -7.58 12.78
C GLU A 195 17.15 -7.67 14.20
N PRO A 196 17.15 -6.57 14.97
CA PRO A 196 17.63 -6.64 16.35
C PRO A 196 16.79 -7.67 17.13
N THR A 197 17.43 -8.61 17.76
CA THR A 197 16.75 -9.57 18.65
C THR A 197 16.24 -8.82 19.87
N TYR A 198 14.97 -8.40 19.83
CA TYR A 198 14.32 -7.84 20.99
C TYR A 198 13.62 -8.97 21.76
N HIS A 199 14.07 -9.24 22.97
CA HIS A 199 13.25 -9.97 23.91
C HIS A 199 11.95 -9.18 24.13
N ASN A 200 10.82 -9.87 23.97
CA ASN A 200 9.49 -9.32 24.21
C ASN A 200 9.44 -8.60 25.55
N THR A 201 9.56 -7.28 25.53
CA THR A 201 9.09 -6.48 26.65
C THR A 201 7.58 -6.42 26.48
N SER A 202 6.87 -6.95 27.47
CA SER A 202 5.41 -6.92 27.54
C SER A 202 4.86 -5.57 27.12
N PRO A 203 3.72 -5.53 26.41
CA PRO A 203 3.10 -4.26 26.05
C PRO A 203 2.82 -3.46 27.33
N PRO A 204 2.99 -2.14 27.31
CA PRO A 204 2.64 -1.32 28.45
C PRO A 204 1.16 -1.44 28.78
N PRO A 205 0.77 -1.30 30.05
CA PRO A 205 -0.60 -1.49 30.46
C PRO A 205 -1.56 -0.47 29.84
N SER A 206 -2.54 -0.98 29.27
CA SER A 206 -3.93 -0.60 28.92
C SER A 206 -4.46 0.85 29.07
N LYS A 207 -3.76 1.90 28.70
CA LYS A 207 -4.44 3.20 28.49
C LYS A 207 -5.38 3.21 27.28
N ALA A 208 -5.18 2.33 26.31
CA ALA A 208 -6.07 2.17 25.15
C ALA A 208 -7.45 1.57 25.48
N ARG A 209 -7.59 0.83 26.60
CA ARG A 209 -8.87 0.27 27.03
C ARG A 209 -9.79 1.32 27.67
N GLU A 210 -9.25 2.36 28.28
CA GLU A 210 -10.06 3.43 28.90
C GLU A 210 -10.73 4.32 27.83
N ILE A 211 -10.06 4.56 26.69
CA ILE A 211 -10.63 5.38 25.60
C ILE A 211 -11.78 4.68 24.88
N LEU A 212 -11.71 3.35 24.74
CA LEU A 212 -12.79 2.56 24.12
C LEU A 212 -14.02 2.39 25.03
N ALA A 213 -13.83 2.35 26.35
CA ALA A 213 -14.93 2.28 27.30
C ALA A 213 -15.73 3.59 27.40
N THR A 214 -15.10 4.74 27.13
CA THR A 214 -15.75 6.05 27.22
C THR A 214 -16.59 6.38 25.97
N ILE A 215 -16.27 5.82 24.80
CA ILE A 215 -17.02 5.99 23.55
C ILE A 215 -18.29 5.10 23.50
N SER A 216 -18.33 4.01 24.26
CA SER A 216 -19.49 3.09 24.28
C SER A 216 -20.55 3.43 25.32
N ALA A 217 -20.37 4.50 26.11
CA ALA A 217 -21.29 4.93 27.18
C ALA A 217 -21.99 6.26 26.89
N GLY A 218 -21.90 6.77 25.63
CA GLY A 218 -22.56 7.99 25.17
C GLY A 218 -23.79 7.75 24.31
#